data_b2283150209ccec1305ba72a39dbca2c
#
_entry.id   b2283150209ccec1305ba72a39dbca2c
#
_cell.length_a   1.000
_cell.length_b   1.000
_cell.length_c   1.000
_cell.angle_alpha   90.00
_cell.angle_beta   90.00
_cell.angle_gamma   90.00
#
_symmetry.space_group_name_H-M   'P 1'
#
loop_
_entity.id
_entity.type
_entity.pdbx_description
1 polymer ?
#
loop_
_entity_poly.entity_id
_entity_poly.type
_entity_poly.pdbx_seq_one_letter_code
_entity_poly.pdbx_strand_id
1 'polypeptide(L)'
;MKKSKAKYADLKKKSEKGSDEYNFALRRENRVKGLEKELNKRIKDYELNNYALPVSKFRSLTTSLKFYEILYGIELIIHISADEDTLNDIYNNVYNIKSIGRSEDFVNVTDAEFVELYDELPEDEIRSEYSSYLGIDTVRDDIVYTKTKKGQAIVGTKYSLNKLYKIENGKRIFEKKRVIYASEYYIEECSKEHNVFYDGEYIVNLI
;
A
#
# COMPACT_ATOMS: atom_id res chain seq x y z
N MET A 1 27.23 34.97 30.31
CA MET A 1 27.94 33.69 30.43
C MET A 1 29.07 33.55 29.42
N LYS A 2 28.85 33.68 28.10
CA LYS A 2 29.94 33.57 27.10
C LYS A 2 31.12 34.51 27.35
N LYS A 3 30.86 35.81 27.63
CA LYS A 3 31.92 36.81 27.95
C LYS A 3 32.72 36.45 29.21
N SER A 4 32.04 35.94 30.26
CA SER A 4 32.71 35.52 31.52
C SER A 4 33.59 34.31 31.32
N LYS A 5 33.12 33.34 30.52
CA LYS A 5 33.86 32.13 30.17
C LYS A 5 35.15 32.46 29.40
N ALA A 6 35.06 33.31 28.40
CA ALA A 6 36.20 33.79 27.63
C ALA A 6 37.22 34.50 28.54
N LYS A 7 36.76 35.41 29.42
CA LYS A 7 37.62 36.10 30.38
C LYS A 7 38.44 35.17 31.28
N TYR A 8 37.79 34.11 31.85
CA TYR A 8 38.49 33.15 32.71
C TYR A 8 39.38 32.20 31.91
N ALA A 9 39.01 31.85 30.68
CA ALA A 9 39.88 31.07 29.80
C ALA A 9 41.15 31.89 29.39
N ASP A 10 41.04 33.16 29.18
CA ASP A 10 42.19 34.03 28.87
C ASP A 10 43.09 34.26 30.06
N LEU A 11 42.50 34.46 31.25
CA LEU A 11 43.26 34.53 32.51
C LEU A 11 44.08 33.28 32.74
N LYS A 12 43.47 32.12 32.57
CA LYS A 12 44.11 30.80 32.71
C LYS A 12 45.26 30.62 31.71
N LYS A 13 45.13 31.12 30.47
CA LYS A 13 46.20 31.04 29.45
C LYS A 13 47.39 31.94 29.80
N LYS A 14 47.15 33.06 30.49
CA LYS A 14 48.19 34.06 30.85
C LYS A 14 48.93 33.74 32.15
N SER A 15 48.37 32.88 33.00
CA SER A 15 48.94 32.52 34.31
C SER A 15 49.72 31.22 34.20
N GLU A 16 50.80 31.06 34.98
CA GLU A 16 51.60 29.85 35.07
C GLU A 16 50.76 28.70 35.66
N LYS A 17 50.91 27.49 35.09
CA LYS A 17 50.21 26.32 35.60
C LYS A 17 50.60 26.04 37.04
N GLY A 18 49.62 25.98 37.94
CA GLY A 18 49.81 25.69 39.37
C GLY A 18 49.86 26.95 40.21
N SER A 19 49.91 28.17 39.63
CA SER A 19 49.78 29.41 40.37
C SER A 19 48.38 29.57 40.98
N ASP A 20 48.23 30.37 42.00
CA ASP A 20 46.97 30.67 42.65
C ASP A 20 45.97 31.31 41.65
N GLU A 21 46.48 32.16 40.77
CA GLU A 21 45.68 32.78 39.70
C GLU A 21 45.17 31.77 38.69
N TYR A 22 46.01 30.83 38.29
CA TYR A 22 45.60 29.73 37.39
C TYR A 22 44.50 28.90 38.03
N ASN A 23 44.69 28.48 39.29
CA ASN A 23 43.75 27.69 40.03
C ASN A 23 42.40 28.41 40.25
N PHE A 24 42.46 29.71 40.52
CA PHE A 24 41.27 30.55 40.61
C PHE A 24 40.54 30.63 39.29
N ALA A 25 41.22 30.93 38.19
CA ALA A 25 40.64 30.98 36.86
C ALA A 25 40.01 29.66 36.45
N LEU A 26 40.65 28.51 36.72
CA LEU A 26 40.18 27.20 36.47
C LEU A 26 38.87 26.86 37.23
N ARG A 27 38.85 27.16 38.53
CA ARG A 27 37.62 26.97 39.35
C ARG A 27 36.47 27.83 38.84
N ARG A 28 36.72 29.06 38.47
CA ARG A 28 35.71 29.97 37.93
C ARG A 28 35.23 29.56 36.55
N GLU A 29 36.12 29.12 35.66
CA GLU A 29 35.77 28.59 34.34
C GLU A 29 34.85 27.36 34.46
N ASN A 30 35.23 26.41 35.34
CA ASN A 30 34.46 25.20 35.60
C ASN A 30 33.06 25.51 36.17
N ARG A 31 32.98 26.49 37.11
CA ARG A 31 31.69 26.93 37.65
C ARG A 31 30.80 27.56 36.56
N VAL A 32 31.36 28.40 35.69
CA VAL A 32 30.59 29.00 34.57
C VAL A 32 30.12 27.90 33.58
N LYS A 33 30.96 26.92 33.25
CA LYS A 33 30.59 25.77 32.42
C LYS A 33 29.48 24.95 33.07
N GLY A 34 29.50 24.70 34.36
CA GLY A 34 28.46 24.02 35.11
C GLY A 34 27.13 24.75 35.03
N LEU A 35 27.12 26.04 35.29
CA LEU A 35 25.91 26.89 35.19
C LEU A 35 25.37 26.96 33.76
N GLU A 36 26.26 27.00 32.77
CA GLU A 36 25.86 27.00 31.35
C GLU A 36 25.16 25.67 30.99
N LYS A 37 25.70 24.54 31.46
CA LYS A 37 25.11 23.20 31.26
C LYS A 37 23.75 23.07 31.93
N GLU A 38 23.64 23.55 33.18
CA GLU A 38 22.37 23.53 33.92
C GLU A 38 21.32 24.41 33.26
N LEU A 39 21.67 25.62 32.84
CA LEU A 39 20.78 26.54 32.15
C LEU A 39 20.28 25.93 30.81
N ASN A 40 21.19 25.36 30.02
CA ASN A 40 20.82 24.72 28.77
C ASN A 40 19.90 23.51 28.99
N LYS A 41 20.10 22.77 30.09
CA LYS A 41 19.17 21.70 30.46
C LYS A 41 17.79 22.26 30.78
N ARG A 42 17.70 23.30 31.61
CA ARG A 42 16.41 23.94 31.96
C ARG A 42 15.70 24.52 30.74
N ILE A 43 16.44 25.10 29.78
CA ILE A 43 15.86 25.60 28.53
C ILE A 43 15.27 24.45 27.72
N LYS A 44 16.01 23.36 27.55
CA LYS A 44 15.52 22.17 26.84
C LYS A 44 14.29 21.54 27.49
N ASP A 45 14.31 21.44 28.82
CA ASP A 45 13.18 20.90 29.57
C ASP A 45 11.95 21.84 29.43
N TYR A 46 12.15 23.15 29.44
CA TYR A 46 11.09 24.11 29.22
C TYR A 46 10.53 24.02 27.80
N GLU A 47 11.40 23.97 26.78
CA GLU A 47 11.00 23.81 25.39
C GLU A 47 10.25 22.48 25.17
N LEU A 48 10.75 21.39 25.77
CA LEU A 48 10.09 20.10 25.70
C LEU A 48 8.69 20.12 26.28
N ASN A 49 8.54 20.64 27.50
CA ASN A 49 7.29 20.60 28.23
C ASN A 49 6.25 21.61 27.72
N ASN A 50 6.68 22.78 27.27
CA ASN A 50 5.76 23.86 26.90
C ASN A 50 5.48 23.98 25.41
N TYR A 51 6.35 23.38 24.56
CA TYR A 51 6.19 23.45 23.10
C TYR A 51 6.18 22.06 22.45
N ALA A 52 7.23 21.26 22.65
CA ALA A 52 7.38 20.02 21.90
C ALA A 52 6.32 18.97 22.29
N LEU A 53 6.05 18.77 23.58
CA LEU A 53 5.02 17.80 24.05
C LEU A 53 3.61 18.25 23.67
N PRO A 54 3.17 19.49 23.92
CA PRO A 54 1.86 19.95 23.46
C PRO A 54 1.70 19.85 21.95
N VAL A 55 2.69 20.30 21.16
CA VAL A 55 2.66 20.23 19.69
C VAL A 55 2.62 18.79 19.20
N SER A 56 3.30 17.85 19.85
CA SER A 56 3.27 16.44 19.47
C SER A 56 1.87 15.84 19.59
N LYS A 57 1.10 16.27 20.60
CA LYS A 57 -0.31 15.84 20.75
C LYS A 57 -1.18 16.31 19.58
N PHE A 58 -0.92 17.50 19.04
CA PHE A 58 -1.63 18.00 17.85
C PHE A 58 -1.09 17.42 16.54
N ARG A 59 0.19 17.05 16.46
CA ARG A 59 0.75 16.38 15.28
C ARG A 59 0.11 15.01 15.03
N SER A 60 -0.35 14.32 16.05
CA SER A 60 -1.10 13.06 15.86
C SER A 60 -2.47 13.26 15.21
N LEU A 61 -2.99 14.50 15.23
CA LEU A 61 -4.23 14.89 14.56
C LEU A 61 -4.00 15.47 13.15
N THR A 62 -2.75 15.79 12.81
CA THR A 62 -2.42 16.15 11.42
C THR A 62 -2.38 14.88 10.60
N THR A 63 -3.50 14.53 10.00
CA THR A 63 -3.53 13.58 8.90
C THR A 63 -2.58 14.08 7.83
N SER A 64 -1.59 13.27 7.47
CA SER A 64 -0.79 13.55 6.27
C SER A 64 -1.76 13.73 5.12
N LEU A 65 -1.59 14.78 4.33
CA LEU A 65 -2.31 14.94 3.07
C LEU A 65 -2.07 13.66 2.25
N LYS A 66 -3.13 12.89 2.06
CA LYS A 66 -3.11 11.73 1.19
C LYS A 66 -3.72 12.19 -0.11
N PHE A 67 -2.93 12.12 -1.17
CA PHE A 67 -3.42 12.31 -2.52
C PHE A 67 -4.00 10.97 -2.98
N TYR A 68 -5.23 10.99 -3.44
CA TYR A 68 -5.88 9.85 -4.08
C TYR A 68 -6.11 10.20 -5.53
N GLU A 69 -5.74 9.29 -6.39
CA GLU A 69 -6.15 9.32 -7.77
C GLU A 69 -7.56 8.71 -7.84
N ILE A 70 -8.52 9.47 -8.33
CA ILE A 70 -9.90 9.02 -8.47
C ILE A 70 -10.14 8.78 -9.95
N LEU A 71 -10.53 7.57 -10.28
CA LEU A 71 -10.90 7.19 -11.62
C LEU A 71 -12.44 7.33 -11.77
N TYR A 72 -12.86 7.99 -12.84
CA TYR A 72 -14.27 8.17 -13.17
C TYR A 72 -14.60 7.44 -14.47
N GLY A 73 -15.86 6.96 -14.57
CA GLY A 73 -16.35 6.31 -15.79
C GLY A 73 -15.70 4.95 -16.04
N ILE A 74 -15.36 4.23 -14.96
CA ILE A 74 -14.87 2.84 -15.07
C ILE A 74 -16.09 1.94 -15.17
N GLU A 75 -16.07 1.05 -16.14
CA GLU A 75 -16.98 -0.08 -16.25
C GLU A 75 -16.25 -1.33 -15.78
N LEU A 76 -16.92 -2.12 -14.94
CA LEU A 76 -16.41 -3.39 -14.41
C LEU A 76 -17.38 -4.50 -14.81
N ILE A 77 -16.87 -5.53 -15.44
CA ILE A 77 -17.58 -6.76 -15.71
C ILE A 77 -17.06 -7.81 -14.71
N ILE A 78 -17.95 -8.38 -13.92
CA ILE A 78 -17.61 -9.32 -12.85
C ILE A 78 -18.35 -10.63 -13.10
N HIS A 79 -17.59 -11.67 -13.42
CA HIS A 79 -18.12 -13.03 -13.53
C HIS A 79 -18.06 -13.71 -12.19
N ILE A 80 -19.16 -14.35 -11.81
CA ILE A 80 -19.29 -15.08 -10.55
C ILE A 80 -19.76 -16.50 -10.89
N SER A 81 -19.02 -17.48 -10.38
CA SER A 81 -19.41 -18.90 -10.46
C SER A 81 -19.72 -19.43 -9.06
N ALA A 82 -20.92 -19.93 -8.85
CA ALA A 82 -21.37 -20.51 -7.59
C ALA A 82 -22.47 -21.57 -7.85
N ASP A 83 -22.99 -22.16 -6.79
CA ASP A 83 -24.19 -22.98 -6.88
C ASP A 83 -25.43 -22.13 -7.22
N GLU A 84 -26.46 -22.78 -7.72
CA GLU A 84 -27.67 -22.12 -8.23
C GLU A 84 -28.39 -21.28 -7.18
N ASP A 85 -28.46 -21.76 -5.93
CA ASP A 85 -29.10 -21.02 -4.85
C ASP A 85 -28.35 -19.72 -4.54
N THR A 86 -27.02 -19.79 -4.46
CA THR A 86 -26.17 -18.62 -4.23
C THR A 86 -26.25 -17.64 -5.39
N LEU A 87 -26.25 -18.10 -6.64
CA LEU A 87 -26.40 -17.25 -7.82
C LEU A 87 -27.75 -16.52 -7.84
N ASN A 88 -28.84 -17.23 -7.50
CA ASN A 88 -30.16 -16.62 -7.40
C ASN A 88 -30.21 -15.56 -6.29
N ASP A 89 -29.60 -15.83 -5.13
CA ASP A 89 -29.52 -14.85 -4.04
C ASP A 89 -28.73 -13.61 -4.45
N ILE A 90 -27.62 -13.77 -5.15
CA ILE A 90 -26.84 -12.65 -5.69
C ILE A 90 -27.68 -11.87 -6.70
N TYR A 91 -28.28 -12.53 -7.67
CA TYR A 91 -29.07 -11.90 -8.72
C TYR A 91 -30.23 -11.06 -8.16
N ASN A 92 -30.94 -11.59 -7.17
CA ASN A 92 -32.06 -10.90 -6.53
C ASN A 92 -31.62 -9.66 -5.72
N ASN A 93 -30.37 -9.58 -5.32
CA ASN A 93 -29.86 -8.50 -4.45
C ASN A 93 -28.79 -7.61 -5.09
N VAL A 94 -28.32 -7.92 -6.29
CA VAL A 94 -27.19 -7.25 -6.93
C VAL A 94 -27.40 -5.73 -7.10
N TYR A 95 -28.61 -5.31 -7.44
CA TYR A 95 -28.94 -3.89 -7.59
C TYR A 95 -28.97 -3.09 -6.27
N ASN A 96 -28.89 -3.79 -5.14
CA ASN A 96 -28.77 -3.16 -3.82
C ASN A 96 -27.30 -2.85 -3.45
N ILE A 97 -26.33 -3.32 -4.24
CA ILE A 97 -24.93 -3.04 -4.05
C ILE A 97 -24.66 -1.57 -4.37
N LYS A 98 -24.13 -0.82 -3.39
CA LYS A 98 -23.83 0.61 -3.53
C LYS A 98 -22.36 0.94 -3.47
N SER A 99 -21.53 0.00 -3.01
CA SER A 99 -20.08 0.16 -2.96
C SER A 99 -19.39 -1.19 -3.10
N ILE A 100 -18.22 -1.21 -3.73
CA ILE A 100 -17.35 -2.38 -3.85
C ILE A 100 -15.95 -1.99 -3.36
N GLY A 101 -15.46 -2.71 -2.35
CA GLY A 101 -14.17 -2.44 -1.75
C GLY A 101 -14.30 -1.52 -0.54
N ARG A 102 -13.96 -0.23 -0.67
CA ARG A 102 -14.08 0.75 0.40
C ARG A 102 -15.47 1.41 0.38
N SER A 103 -15.87 1.95 1.52
CA SER A 103 -17.17 2.64 1.65
C SER A 103 -17.32 3.86 0.76
N GLU A 104 -16.22 4.45 0.34
CA GLU A 104 -16.15 5.59 -0.57
C GLU A 104 -16.10 5.21 -2.07
N ASP A 105 -15.92 3.93 -2.38
CA ASP A 105 -15.88 3.41 -3.76
C ASP A 105 -17.32 3.07 -4.21
N PHE A 106 -18.08 4.09 -4.60
CA PHE A 106 -19.47 3.94 -5.02
C PHE A 106 -19.58 3.29 -6.38
N VAL A 107 -20.55 2.40 -6.51
CA VAL A 107 -20.89 1.72 -7.77
C VAL A 107 -22.38 1.80 -8.05
N ASN A 108 -22.72 1.68 -9.33
CA ASN A 108 -24.07 1.48 -9.78
C ASN A 108 -24.08 0.24 -10.68
N VAL A 109 -24.87 -0.75 -10.32
CA VAL A 109 -25.06 -1.93 -11.17
C VAL A 109 -26.00 -1.55 -12.29
N THR A 110 -25.54 -1.66 -13.52
CA THR A 110 -26.29 -1.32 -14.73
C THR A 110 -27.03 -2.51 -15.27
N ASP A 111 -26.40 -3.69 -15.23
CA ASP A 111 -26.99 -4.94 -15.74
C ASP A 111 -26.48 -6.13 -14.93
N ALA A 112 -27.25 -7.22 -14.98
CA ALA A 112 -26.91 -8.51 -14.40
C ALA A 112 -27.66 -9.61 -15.12
N GLU A 113 -26.95 -10.62 -15.55
CA GLU A 113 -27.53 -11.74 -16.30
C GLU A 113 -26.86 -13.08 -15.94
N PHE A 114 -27.56 -14.16 -16.21
CA PHE A 114 -26.99 -15.51 -16.16
C PHE A 114 -26.40 -15.83 -17.53
N VAL A 115 -25.12 -16.20 -17.54
CA VAL A 115 -24.42 -16.59 -18.77
C VAL A 115 -23.95 -18.03 -18.69
N GLU A 116 -23.92 -18.71 -19.81
CA GLU A 116 -23.27 -20.01 -19.93
C GLU A 116 -21.79 -19.83 -20.23
N LEU A 117 -20.95 -20.64 -19.59
CA LEU A 117 -19.52 -20.69 -19.88
C LEU A 117 -19.23 -21.83 -20.85
N TYR A 118 -18.69 -21.49 -21.99
CA TYR A 118 -18.32 -22.45 -23.03
C TYR A 118 -16.87 -22.95 -22.83
N ASP A 119 -16.68 -24.24 -23.07
CA ASP A 119 -15.37 -24.89 -23.05
C ASP A 119 -14.66 -24.81 -24.42
N GLU A 120 -15.37 -24.37 -25.45
CA GLU A 120 -14.89 -24.28 -26.82
C GLU A 120 -14.99 -22.84 -27.30
N LEU A 121 -14.04 -22.44 -28.13
CA LEU A 121 -14.03 -21.13 -28.77
C LEU A 121 -14.75 -21.18 -30.11
N PRO A 122 -15.43 -20.08 -30.54
CA PRO A 122 -16.04 -19.99 -31.86
C PRO A 122 -15.02 -19.84 -33.00
N GLU A 123 -13.79 -19.44 -32.69
CA GLU A 123 -12.69 -19.21 -33.62
C GLU A 123 -11.40 -19.86 -33.06
N ASP A 124 -10.41 -20.10 -33.93
CA ASP A 124 -9.13 -20.70 -33.56
C ASP A 124 -8.33 -19.86 -32.55
N GLU A 125 -8.58 -18.55 -32.53
CA GLU A 125 -7.93 -17.60 -31.63
C GLU A 125 -8.90 -16.45 -31.31
N ILE A 126 -9.06 -16.13 -30.05
CA ILE A 126 -9.84 -14.97 -29.61
C ILE A 126 -8.93 -13.96 -28.91
N ARG A 127 -9.08 -12.70 -29.28
CA ARG A 127 -8.45 -11.56 -28.63
C ARG A 127 -9.40 -10.95 -27.60
N SER A 128 -8.93 -10.75 -26.39
CA SER A 128 -9.62 -9.90 -25.43
C SER A 128 -9.34 -8.42 -25.72
N GLU A 129 -10.39 -7.62 -25.81
CA GLU A 129 -10.32 -6.16 -25.91
C GLU A 129 -10.37 -5.48 -24.55
N TYR A 130 -10.62 -6.25 -23.48
CA TYR A 130 -10.79 -5.77 -22.12
C TYR A 130 -9.61 -6.12 -21.24
N SER A 131 -9.29 -5.20 -20.34
CA SER A 131 -8.27 -5.46 -19.33
C SER A 131 -8.79 -6.42 -18.26
N SER A 132 -8.00 -7.43 -17.90
CA SER A 132 -8.41 -8.43 -16.92
C SER A 132 -7.28 -8.84 -15.98
N TYR A 133 -7.66 -9.41 -14.84
CA TYR A 133 -6.74 -10.14 -13.98
C TYR A 133 -6.68 -11.59 -14.42
N LEU A 134 -5.49 -12.05 -14.74
CA LEU A 134 -5.23 -13.41 -15.19
C LEU A 134 -4.44 -14.16 -14.13
N GLY A 135 -4.80 -15.41 -13.87
CA GLY A 135 -4.03 -16.29 -13.02
C GLY A 135 -2.59 -16.43 -13.52
N ILE A 136 -1.60 -16.40 -12.64
CA ILE A 136 -0.19 -16.50 -13.10
C ILE A 136 0.10 -17.84 -13.76
N ASP A 137 -0.66 -18.88 -13.39
CA ASP A 137 -0.49 -20.22 -13.92
C ASP A 137 -1.01 -20.32 -15.37
N THR A 138 -2.13 -19.64 -15.69
CA THR A 138 -2.68 -19.57 -17.06
C THR A 138 -1.68 -18.94 -18.05
N VAL A 139 -0.87 -18.01 -17.55
CA VAL A 139 0.15 -17.30 -18.32
C VAL A 139 1.42 -18.16 -18.48
N ARG A 140 1.79 -18.92 -17.45
CA ARG A 140 2.98 -19.79 -17.49
C ARG A 140 2.81 -20.97 -18.43
N ASP A 141 1.59 -21.49 -18.50
CA ASP A 141 1.26 -22.66 -19.27
C ASP A 141 0.77 -22.29 -20.68
N ASP A 142 1.01 -21.02 -21.09
CA ASP A 142 0.70 -20.46 -22.42
C ASP A 142 -0.78 -20.58 -22.85
N ILE A 143 -1.71 -20.77 -21.90
CA ILE A 143 -3.17 -20.76 -22.18
C ILE A 143 -3.61 -19.34 -22.58
N VAL A 144 -3.03 -18.34 -21.90
CA VAL A 144 -3.25 -16.93 -22.20
C VAL A 144 -1.90 -16.30 -22.58
N TYR A 145 -1.84 -15.61 -23.71
CA TYR A 145 -0.60 -15.02 -24.20
C TYR A 145 -0.81 -13.62 -24.78
N THR A 146 0.27 -12.87 -24.92
CA THR A 146 0.25 -11.54 -25.54
C THR A 146 0.69 -11.60 -27.00
N LYS A 147 0.32 -10.56 -27.75
CA LYS A 147 0.48 -10.38 -29.21
C LYS A 147 1.88 -10.68 -29.79
N THR A 148 2.91 -10.73 -28.98
CA THR A 148 4.27 -10.71 -29.49
C THR A 148 4.85 -12.06 -29.82
N LYS A 149 4.38 -13.13 -29.27
CA LYS A 149 4.66 -14.56 -29.65
C LYS A 149 4.30 -15.48 -28.49
N LYS A 150 3.76 -16.66 -28.81
CA LYS A 150 3.72 -17.82 -27.89
C LYS A 150 5.06 -17.99 -27.19
N GLY A 151 5.08 -18.14 -25.88
CA GLY A 151 6.30 -18.33 -25.09
C GLY A 151 7.00 -17.05 -24.64
N GLN A 152 6.47 -15.86 -24.91
CA GLN A 152 6.96 -14.63 -24.27
C GLN A 152 6.13 -14.27 -23.04
N ALA A 153 6.83 -13.91 -21.96
CA ALA A 153 6.16 -13.51 -20.72
C ALA A 153 5.17 -12.38 -20.98
N ILE A 154 3.92 -12.52 -20.50
CA ILE A 154 2.92 -11.45 -20.56
C ILE A 154 3.48 -10.22 -19.85
N VAL A 155 3.47 -9.10 -20.57
CA VAL A 155 3.81 -7.80 -20.01
C VAL A 155 2.57 -7.28 -19.29
N GLY A 156 2.61 -7.31 -17.96
CA GLY A 156 1.52 -6.82 -17.12
C GLY A 156 2.00 -6.59 -15.70
N THR A 157 1.22 -5.85 -14.94
CA THR A 157 1.52 -5.62 -13.52
C THR A 157 1.11 -6.84 -12.69
N LYS A 158 2.05 -7.36 -11.93
CA LYS A 158 1.80 -8.52 -11.05
C LYS A 158 1.20 -8.07 -9.73
N TYR A 159 0.13 -8.73 -9.33
CA TYR A 159 -0.55 -8.50 -8.06
C TYR A 159 -0.65 -9.79 -7.24
N SER A 160 -0.87 -9.60 -5.94
CA SER A 160 -1.19 -10.69 -5.01
C SER A 160 -2.53 -10.35 -4.36
N LEU A 161 -3.61 -10.92 -4.88
CA LEU A 161 -4.96 -10.68 -4.42
C LEU A 161 -5.32 -11.60 -3.26
N ASN A 162 -6.09 -11.09 -2.31
CA ASN A 162 -6.64 -11.90 -1.23
C ASN A 162 -7.85 -12.66 -1.77
N LYS A 163 -7.77 -14.01 -1.83
CA LYS A 163 -8.86 -14.86 -2.30
C LYS A 163 -9.78 -15.29 -1.15
N LEU A 164 -9.21 -15.85 -0.13
CA LEU A 164 -9.91 -16.38 1.04
C LEU A 164 -9.21 -15.94 2.31
N TYR A 165 -9.88 -16.06 3.45
CA TYR A 165 -9.23 -15.94 4.74
C TYR A 165 -9.64 -17.06 5.68
N LYS A 166 -8.72 -17.43 6.58
CA LYS A 166 -8.96 -18.30 7.72
C LYS A 166 -8.77 -17.50 9.00
N ILE A 167 -9.51 -17.87 10.03
CA ILE A 167 -9.33 -17.30 11.36
C ILE A 167 -8.42 -18.21 12.17
N GLU A 168 -7.22 -17.77 12.47
CA GLU A 168 -6.26 -18.46 13.32
C GLU A 168 -5.88 -17.57 14.50
N ASN A 169 -6.03 -18.07 15.73
CA ASN A 169 -5.76 -17.30 16.95
C ASN A 169 -6.45 -15.92 17.00
N GLY A 170 -7.69 -15.83 16.51
CA GLY A 170 -8.45 -14.59 16.46
C GLY A 170 -7.99 -13.57 15.41
N LYS A 171 -7.06 -13.94 14.53
CA LYS A 171 -6.59 -13.10 13.43
C LYS A 171 -7.01 -13.67 12.08
N ARG A 172 -7.34 -12.78 11.14
CA ARG A 172 -7.59 -13.17 9.74
C ARG A 172 -6.26 -13.38 9.03
N ILE A 173 -6.03 -14.61 8.55
CA ILE A 173 -4.89 -14.95 7.68
C ILE A 173 -5.44 -15.13 6.28
N PHE A 174 -4.96 -14.31 5.36
CA PHE A 174 -5.44 -14.30 3.97
C PHE A 174 -4.65 -15.29 3.11
N GLU A 175 -5.36 -16.13 2.41
CA GLU A 175 -4.83 -16.89 1.29
C GLU A 175 -4.76 -15.99 0.07
N LYS A 176 -3.59 -15.95 -0.58
CA LYS A 176 -3.32 -15.04 -1.69
C LYS A 176 -3.21 -15.79 -3.00
N LYS A 177 -3.88 -15.27 -4.02
CA LYS A 177 -3.71 -15.70 -5.41
C LYS A 177 -2.81 -14.69 -6.14
N ARG A 178 -1.79 -15.19 -6.84
CA ARG A 178 -0.95 -14.37 -7.70
C ARG A 178 -1.59 -14.21 -9.07
N VAL A 179 -1.68 -12.98 -9.54
CA VAL A 179 -2.32 -12.62 -10.81
C VAL A 179 -1.48 -11.60 -11.57
N ILE A 180 -1.72 -11.49 -12.86
CA ILE A 180 -1.18 -10.48 -13.75
C ILE A 180 -2.36 -9.67 -14.29
N TYR A 181 -2.30 -8.35 -14.19
CA TYR A 181 -3.23 -7.45 -14.85
C TYR A 181 -2.72 -7.17 -16.26
N ALA A 182 -3.51 -7.59 -17.26
CA ALA A 182 -3.17 -7.43 -18.67
C ALA A 182 -4.30 -6.67 -19.39
N SER A 183 -3.93 -5.79 -20.30
CA SER A 183 -4.87 -4.98 -21.10
C SER A 183 -5.20 -5.57 -22.47
N GLU A 184 -4.34 -6.40 -22.98
CA GLU A 184 -4.54 -7.15 -24.23
C GLU A 184 -3.97 -8.54 -24.10
N TYR A 185 -4.74 -9.55 -24.47
CA TYR A 185 -4.30 -10.94 -24.45
C TYR A 185 -5.13 -11.80 -25.39
N TYR A 186 -4.62 -12.97 -25.71
CA TYR A 186 -5.22 -13.93 -26.65
C TYR A 186 -5.37 -15.28 -25.96
N ILE A 187 -6.35 -16.06 -26.40
CA ILE A 187 -6.48 -17.46 -26.11
C ILE A 187 -6.71 -18.25 -27.41
N GLU A 188 -6.18 -19.46 -27.50
CA GLU A 188 -6.44 -20.41 -28.58
C GLU A 188 -7.40 -21.54 -28.13
N GLU A 189 -7.52 -21.76 -26.81
CA GLU A 189 -8.37 -22.77 -26.25
C GLU A 189 -8.87 -22.38 -24.84
N CYS A 190 -10.03 -22.86 -24.48
CA CYS A 190 -10.51 -22.83 -23.10
C CYS A 190 -9.81 -23.92 -22.30
N SER A 191 -9.64 -23.69 -20.99
CA SER A 191 -9.00 -24.63 -20.10
C SER A 191 -9.73 -24.76 -18.78
N LYS A 192 -10.38 -25.88 -18.54
CA LYS A 192 -11.02 -26.20 -17.25
C LYS A 192 -10.01 -26.25 -16.10
N GLU A 193 -8.81 -26.75 -16.37
CA GLU A 193 -7.75 -26.85 -15.36
C GLU A 193 -7.32 -25.47 -14.86
N HIS A 194 -7.30 -24.50 -15.77
CA HIS A 194 -6.91 -23.12 -15.46
C HIS A 194 -8.10 -22.19 -15.22
N ASN A 195 -9.34 -22.71 -15.23
CA ASN A 195 -10.58 -21.94 -15.12
C ASN A 195 -10.68 -20.80 -16.14
N VAL A 196 -10.30 -21.10 -17.39
CA VAL A 196 -10.43 -20.17 -18.53
C VAL A 196 -11.56 -20.66 -19.42
N PHE A 197 -12.54 -19.79 -19.64
CA PHE A 197 -13.76 -20.05 -20.38
C PHE A 197 -14.09 -18.90 -21.31
N TYR A 198 -15.10 -19.10 -22.15
CA TYR A 198 -15.68 -18.07 -22.98
C TYR A 198 -17.20 -18.00 -22.71
N ASP A 199 -17.77 -16.81 -22.59
CA ASP A 199 -19.20 -16.64 -22.30
C ASP A 199 -20.04 -16.24 -23.52
N GLY A 200 -19.42 -16.18 -24.70
CA GLY A 200 -20.02 -15.69 -25.94
C GLY A 200 -19.57 -14.28 -26.33
N GLU A 201 -19.03 -13.51 -25.38
CA GLU A 201 -18.51 -12.16 -25.61
C GLU A 201 -17.15 -11.96 -24.94
N TYR A 202 -16.96 -12.47 -23.74
CA TYR A 202 -15.76 -12.23 -22.93
C TYR A 202 -14.96 -13.50 -22.69
N ILE A 203 -13.64 -13.33 -22.60
CA ILE A 203 -12.75 -14.36 -22.06
C ILE A 203 -12.80 -14.27 -20.53
N VAL A 204 -13.26 -15.31 -19.90
CA VAL A 204 -13.48 -15.40 -18.44
C VAL A 204 -12.39 -16.22 -17.79
N ASN A 205 -11.62 -15.63 -16.89
CA ASN A 205 -10.69 -16.37 -16.04
C ASN A 205 -11.15 -16.30 -14.58
N LEU A 206 -11.72 -17.39 -14.08
CA LEU A 206 -12.17 -17.52 -12.70
C LEU A 206 -10.97 -17.77 -11.79
N ILE A 207 -10.65 -16.83 -10.90
CA ILE A 207 -9.43 -16.79 -10.08
C ILE A 207 -9.68 -17.36 -8.68
#